data_820a269ebd809e3b590a802be0db8974
#
_entry.id   820a269ebd809e3b590a802be0db8974
#
_cell.length_a   1.000
_cell.length_b   1.000
_cell.length_c   1.000
_cell.angle_alpha   90.00
_cell.angle_beta   90.00
_cell.angle_gamma   90.00
#
_symmetry.space_group_name_H-M   'P 1'
#
loop_
_entity.id
_entity.type
_entity.pdbx_description
1 polymer ?
#
loop_
_entity_poly.entity_id
_entity_poly.type
_entity_poly.pdbx_seq_one_letter_code
_entity_poly.pdbx_strand_id
1 'polypeptide(L)'
;MVATPFTDHNLQLACQIGVTDIVVRCPGPKVKDLLPLCRQVENHGMSVAVVEGYLPIDQVVLGLEGRQEQLDKLSQIVRSMGECGIGTLCYDWMGLTNWTRTSTTTPGRGGALCIEFERQKAEALGPVDGPRVSAAQLWKNLEH
;
A
#
# COMPACT_ATOMS: atom_id res chain seq x y z
N MET A 1 -11.52 3.14 -4.81
CA MET A 1 -11.25 1.77 -5.34
C MET A 1 -9.76 1.63 -5.69
N VAL A 2 -9.17 0.47 -5.47
CA VAL A 2 -7.81 0.16 -5.98
C VAL A 2 -7.93 -0.40 -7.40
N ALA A 3 -7.32 0.25 -8.38
CA ALA A 3 -7.25 -0.25 -9.76
C ALA A 3 -5.95 -1.03 -9.96
N THR A 4 -6.02 -2.33 -10.20
CA THR A 4 -4.85 -3.20 -10.39
C THR A 4 -5.12 -4.18 -11.53
N PRO A 5 -4.28 -4.24 -12.58
CA PRO A 5 -3.21 -3.29 -12.88
C PRO A 5 -3.72 -1.87 -13.14
N PHE A 6 -2.86 -0.86 -12.93
CA PHE A 6 -3.20 0.54 -13.13
C PHE A 6 -3.10 0.90 -14.63
N THR A 7 -4.22 0.73 -15.33
CA THR A 7 -4.34 0.91 -16.78
C THR A 7 -5.58 1.75 -17.12
N ASP A 8 -5.57 2.44 -18.27
CA ASP A 8 -6.73 3.20 -18.74
C ASP A 8 -7.97 2.32 -18.89
N HIS A 9 -7.81 1.08 -19.33
CA HIS A 9 -8.92 0.12 -19.41
C HIS A 9 -9.57 -0.13 -18.05
N ASN A 10 -8.79 -0.38 -17.01
CA ASN A 10 -9.32 -0.60 -15.67
C ASN A 10 -9.92 0.68 -15.05
N LEU A 11 -9.35 1.84 -15.36
CA LEU A 11 -9.92 3.13 -14.95
C LEU A 11 -11.25 3.38 -15.66
N GLN A 12 -11.37 3.06 -16.93
CA GLN A 12 -12.62 3.15 -17.69
C GLN A 12 -13.70 2.24 -17.11
N LEU A 13 -13.36 0.98 -16.77
CA LEU A 13 -14.29 0.06 -16.10
C LEU A 13 -14.74 0.59 -14.74
N ALA A 14 -13.82 1.15 -13.95
CA ALA A 14 -14.13 1.78 -12.67
C ALA A 14 -15.13 2.93 -12.85
N CYS A 15 -14.90 3.81 -13.83
CA CYS A 15 -15.79 4.90 -14.15
C CYS A 15 -17.20 4.40 -14.54
N GLN A 16 -17.30 3.35 -15.37
CA GLN A 16 -18.59 2.77 -15.81
C GLN A 16 -19.45 2.25 -14.66
N ILE A 17 -18.85 1.79 -13.57
CA ILE A 17 -19.57 1.33 -12.37
C ILE A 17 -19.78 2.44 -11.32
N GLY A 18 -19.48 3.70 -11.67
CA GLY A 18 -19.73 4.87 -10.82
C GLY A 18 -18.67 5.14 -9.76
N VAL A 19 -17.44 4.65 -9.93
CA VAL A 19 -16.31 5.00 -9.04
C VAL A 19 -15.92 6.45 -9.31
N THR A 20 -15.76 7.23 -8.25
CA THR A 20 -15.32 8.63 -8.27
C THR A 20 -13.90 8.82 -7.74
N ASP A 21 -13.44 7.88 -6.91
CA ASP A 21 -12.18 8.00 -6.16
C ASP A 21 -11.32 6.75 -6.29
N ILE A 22 -10.06 6.98 -6.63
CA ILE A 22 -9.07 5.91 -6.83
C ILE A 22 -8.05 5.93 -5.71
N VAL A 23 -7.69 4.75 -5.24
CA VAL A 23 -6.54 4.50 -4.37
C VAL A 23 -5.38 4.05 -5.23
N VAL A 24 -4.24 4.72 -5.13
CA VAL A 24 -3.02 4.39 -5.87
C VAL A 24 -1.94 3.86 -4.94
N ARG A 25 -1.05 3.03 -5.47
CA ARG A 25 0.19 2.67 -4.78
C ARG A 25 1.18 3.82 -4.88
N CYS A 26 2.02 4.00 -3.85
CA CYS A 26 3.04 5.03 -3.85
C CYS A 26 4.07 4.76 -4.98
N PRO A 27 4.15 5.63 -6.01
CA PRO A 27 5.06 5.40 -7.14
C PRO A 27 6.48 5.91 -6.85
N GLY A 28 6.61 6.78 -5.86
CA GLY A 28 7.85 7.42 -5.45
C GLY A 28 7.61 8.66 -4.61
N PRO A 29 8.69 9.26 -4.05
CA PRO A 29 8.55 10.32 -3.05
C PRO A 29 8.31 11.73 -3.63
N LYS A 30 8.38 11.92 -4.92
CA LYS A 30 8.37 13.26 -5.53
C LYS A 30 7.04 13.55 -6.24
N VAL A 31 6.66 14.82 -6.31
CA VAL A 31 5.48 15.29 -7.06
C VAL A 31 5.47 14.77 -8.50
N LYS A 32 6.63 14.76 -9.18
CA LYS A 32 6.76 14.23 -10.54
C LYS A 32 6.40 12.75 -10.68
N ASP A 33 6.43 12.01 -9.59
CA ASP A 33 6.10 10.58 -9.56
C ASP A 33 4.57 10.39 -9.40
N LEU A 34 3.92 11.25 -8.60
CA LEU A 34 2.47 11.22 -8.32
C LEU A 34 1.64 11.91 -9.40
N LEU A 35 2.10 13.05 -9.90
CA LEU A 35 1.34 13.91 -10.83
C LEU A 35 0.86 13.18 -12.10
N PRO A 36 1.65 12.29 -12.75
CA PRO A 36 1.17 11.53 -13.90
C PRO A 36 -0.01 10.62 -13.57
N LEU A 37 -0.01 10.00 -12.38
CA LEU A 37 -1.12 9.14 -11.92
C LEU A 37 -2.39 9.98 -11.67
N CYS A 38 -2.25 11.14 -11.04
CA CYS A 38 -3.37 12.06 -10.82
C CYS A 38 -4.00 12.46 -12.15
N ARG A 39 -3.19 12.89 -13.12
CA ARG A 39 -3.67 13.28 -14.47
C ARG A 39 -4.34 12.13 -15.21
N GLN A 40 -3.79 10.92 -15.10
CA GLN A 40 -4.40 9.75 -15.74
C GLN A 40 -5.78 9.46 -15.14
N VAL A 41 -5.95 9.54 -13.82
CA VAL A 41 -7.23 9.35 -13.14
C VAL A 41 -8.22 10.48 -13.50
N GLU A 42 -7.75 11.73 -13.51
CA GLU A 42 -8.54 12.91 -13.86
C GLU A 42 -9.07 12.85 -15.30
N ASN A 43 -8.30 12.29 -16.25
CA ASN A 43 -8.75 12.09 -17.63
C ASN A 43 -9.97 11.16 -17.74
N HIS A 44 -10.23 10.34 -16.73
CA HIS A 44 -11.42 9.50 -16.63
C HIS A 44 -12.52 10.10 -15.73
N GLY A 45 -12.40 11.39 -15.34
CA GLY A 45 -13.39 12.08 -14.52
C GLY A 45 -13.40 11.64 -13.05
N MET A 46 -12.32 11.03 -12.56
CA MET A 46 -12.16 10.58 -11.18
C MET A 46 -11.05 11.36 -10.48
N SER A 47 -10.87 11.15 -9.18
CA SER A 47 -9.78 11.73 -8.39
C SER A 47 -8.93 10.67 -7.71
N VAL A 48 -7.65 10.99 -7.42
CA VAL A 48 -6.83 10.19 -6.51
C VAL A 48 -7.10 10.66 -5.08
N ALA A 49 -7.77 9.85 -4.29
CA ALA A 49 -8.12 10.18 -2.91
C ALA A 49 -7.09 9.67 -1.89
N VAL A 50 -6.43 8.57 -2.18
CA VAL A 50 -5.56 7.86 -1.23
C VAL A 50 -4.31 7.34 -1.90
N VAL A 51 -3.18 7.49 -1.22
CA VAL A 51 -1.96 6.71 -1.49
C VAL A 51 -1.88 5.59 -0.45
N GLU A 52 -1.71 4.34 -0.91
CA GLU A 52 -1.66 3.15 -0.07
C GLU A 52 -0.53 2.20 -0.47
N GLY A 53 0.25 1.77 0.53
CA GLY A 53 1.30 0.75 0.36
C GLY A 53 2.55 1.22 -0.38
N TYR A 54 3.55 0.33 -0.41
CA TYR A 54 4.90 0.56 -0.94
C TYR A 54 5.63 1.72 -0.28
N LEU A 55 5.33 1.95 0.99
CA LEU A 55 5.98 2.98 1.79
C LEU A 55 7.31 2.47 2.34
N PRO A 56 8.37 3.29 2.34
CA PRO A 56 9.68 2.90 2.88
C PRO A 56 9.68 3.07 4.41
N ILE A 57 9.06 2.16 5.15
CA ILE A 57 8.91 2.25 6.62
C ILE A 57 9.42 1.03 7.38
N ASP A 58 10.00 0.02 6.71
CA ASP A 58 10.41 -1.23 7.37
C ASP A 58 11.42 -0.99 8.50
N GLN A 59 12.41 -0.13 8.28
CA GLN A 59 13.42 0.20 9.29
C GLN A 59 12.83 1.04 10.44
N VAL A 60 11.83 1.88 10.13
CA VAL A 60 11.09 2.65 11.13
C VAL A 60 10.30 1.69 12.03
N VAL A 61 9.52 0.79 11.42
CA VAL A 61 8.72 -0.20 12.14
C VAL A 61 9.58 -1.05 13.08
N LEU A 62 10.73 -1.51 12.59
CA LEU A 62 11.63 -2.38 13.35
C LEU A 62 12.59 -1.61 14.27
N GLY A 63 12.67 -0.28 14.17
CA GLY A 63 13.60 0.55 14.94
C GLY A 63 15.06 0.34 14.59
N LEU A 64 15.34 0.02 13.32
CA LEU A 64 16.69 -0.30 12.84
C LEU A 64 17.48 0.96 12.42
N GLU A 65 18.77 0.76 12.16
CA GLU A 65 19.63 1.77 11.55
C GLU A 65 19.07 2.15 10.16
N GLY A 66 19.17 3.44 9.79
CA GLY A 66 18.59 3.96 8.54
C GLY A 66 17.12 4.40 8.65
N ARG A 67 16.47 4.22 9.80
CA ARG A 67 15.08 4.67 10.02
C ARG A 67 14.87 6.15 9.73
N GLN A 68 15.87 7.01 10.04
CA GLN A 68 15.77 8.45 9.79
C GLN A 68 15.66 8.75 8.29
N GLU A 69 16.43 8.04 7.45
CA GLU A 69 16.34 8.20 6.00
C GLU A 69 14.95 7.78 5.47
N GLN A 70 14.35 6.74 6.04
CA GLN A 70 12.99 6.33 5.69
C GLN A 70 11.95 7.35 6.14
N LEU A 71 12.09 7.94 7.34
CA LEU A 71 11.23 9.02 7.83
C LEU A 71 11.33 10.27 6.94
N ASP A 72 12.53 10.62 6.50
CA ASP A 72 12.73 11.75 5.59
C ASP A 72 12.04 11.51 4.23
N LYS A 73 12.15 10.28 3.69
CA LYS A 73 11.43 9.87 2.48
C LYS A 73 9.92 9.90 2.68
N LEU A 74 9.42 9.39 3.80
CA LEU A 74 7.99 9.42 4.12
C LEU A 74 7.48 10.86 4.23
N SER A 75 8.23 11.72 4.90
CA SER A 75 7.92 13.17 5.00
C SER A 75 7.85 13.82 3.62
N GLN A 76 8.75 13.44 2.71
CA GLN A 76 8.73 13.93 1.33
C GLN A 76 7.48 13.42 0.58
N ILE A 77 7.10 12.14 0.75
CA ILE A 77 5.87 11.57 0.16
C ILE A 77 4.66 12.38 0.62
N VAL A 78 4.51 12.62 1.93
CA VAL A 78 3.37 13.37 2.49
C VAL A 78 3.30 14.79 1.93
N ARG A 79 4.44 15.50 1.81
CA ARG A 79 4.47 16.84 1.20
C ARG A 79 4.06 16.78 -0.27
N SER A 80 4.59 15.83 -1.02
CA SER A 80 4.25 15.67 -2.45
C SER A 80 2.78 15.30 -2.65
N MET A 81 2.19 14.52 -1.76
CA MET A 81 0.74 14.24 -1.75
C MET A 81 -0.06 15.53 -1.52
N GLY A 82 0.34 16.36 -0.55
CA GLY A 82 -0.30 17.66 -0.31
C GLY A 82 -0.24 18.58 -1.53
N GLU A 83 0.89 18.64 -2.24
CA GLU A 83 1.04 19.41 -3.48
C GLU A 83 0.16 18.86 -4.63
N CYS A 84 -0.11 17.56 -4.63
CA CYS A 84 -1.02 16.91 -5.59
C CYS A 84 -2.50 16.91 -5.13
N GLY A 85 -2.83 17.50 -3.99
CA GLY A 85 -4.19 17.53 -3.45
C GLY A 85 -4.68 16.21 -2.87
N ILE A 86 -3.78 15.25 -2.59
CA ILE A 86 -4.13 13.94 -2.02
C ILE A 86 -4.11 14.03 -0.50
N GLY A 87 -5.27 13.90 0.14
CA GLY A 87 -5.45 14.13 1.58
C GLY A 87 -5.24 12.91 2.48
N THR A 88 -5.10 11.70 1.93
CA THR A 88 -5.06 10.49 2.75
C THR A 88 -3.88 9.60 2.39
N LEU A 89 -3.06 9.28 3.40
CA LEU A 89 -2.02 8.24 3.34
C LEU A 89 -2.49 7.03 4.15
N CYS A 90 -2.57 5.87 3.51
CA CYS A 90 -2.84 4.61 4.19
C CYS A 90 -1.52 3.83 4.33
N TYR A 91 -1.15 3.50 5.56
CA TYR A 91 0.04 2.72 5.87
C TYR A 91 -0.32 1.50 6.73
N ASP A 92 0.50 0.47 6.68
CA ASP A 92 0.47 -0.67 7.57
C ASP A 92 1.64 -0.60 8.57
N TRP A 93 1.44 -1.16 9.77
CA TRP A 93 2.45 -1.21 10.81
C TRP A 93 2.75 -2.68 11.14
N MET A 94 3.44 -3.34 10.21
CA MET A 94 3.77 -4.77 10.29
C MET A 94 5.27 -4.96 10.47
N GLY A 95 5.66 -5.73 11.51
CA GLY A 95 7.07 -5.89 11.87
C GLY A 95 7.90 -6.64 10.84
N LEU A 96 7.50 -7.86 10.47
CA LEU A 96 8.30 -8.74 9.61
C LEU A 96 7.50 -9.34 8.46
N THR A 97 6.20 -9.35 8.58
CA THR A 97 5.32 -10.00 7.61
C THR A 97 4.38 -8.98 7.02
N ASN A 98 4.17 -9.12 5.74
CA ASN A 98 3.01 -8.55 5.09
C ASN A 98 1.83 -9.53 5.19
N TRP A 99 0.68 -9.20 4.59
CA TRP A 99 -0.48 -10.07 4.53
C TRP A 99 -0.11 -11.46 3.98
N THR A 100 -0.05 -12.48 4.83
CA THR A 100 0.22 -13.86 4.42
C THR A 100 -0.98 -14.39 3.64
N ARG A 101 -0.69 -14.99 2.50
CA ARG A 101 -1.69 -15.69 1.68
C ARG A 101 -1.22 -17.09 1.41
N THR A 102 -2.12 -18.07 1.58
CA THR A 102 -1.85 -19.48 1.29
C THR A 102 -2.20 -19.87 -0.13
N SER A 103 -2.99 -19.03 -0.80
CA SER A 103 -3.27 -19.11 -2.23
C SER A 103 -3.62 -17.73 -2.78
N THR A 104 -3.29 -17.49 -4.04
CA THR A 104 -3.69 -16.30 -4.81
C THR A 104 -4.57 -16.67 -6.01
N THR A 105 -4.89 -17.94 -6.17
CA THR A 105 -5.60 -18.49 -7.33
C THR A 105 -6.77 -19.39 -6.93
N THR A 106 -7.31 -19.23 -5.74
CA THR A 106 -8.47 -20.01 -5.28
C THR A 106 -9.70 -19.63 -6.11
N PRO A 107 -10.36 -20.62 -6.75
CA PRO A 107 -11.55 -20.34 -7.56
C PRO A 107 -12.68 -19.75 -6.72
N GLY A 108 -13.19 -18.61 -7.15
CA GLY A 108 -14.35 -17.93 -6.57
C GLY A 108 -15.59 -18.01 -7.46
N ARG A 109 -16.62 -17.28 -7.07
CA ARG A 109 -17.90 -17.22 -7.80
C ARG A 109 -17.68 -16.60 -9.19
N GLY A 110 -18.32 -17.18 -10.20
CA GLY A 110 -18.29 -16.67 -11.57
C GLY A 110 -16.94 -16.85 -12.27
N GLY A 111 -16.07 -17.73 -11.77
CA GLY A 111 -14.74 -17.96 -12.33
C GLY A 111 -13.68 -16.94 -11.88
N ALA A 112 -14.01 -16.07 -10.92
CA ALA A 112 -13.03 -15.16 -10.33
C ALA A 112 -11.95 -15.95 -9.57
N LEU A 113 -10.74 -15.40 -9.54
CA LEU A 113 -9.67 -15.88 -8.67
C LEU A 113 -9.62 -15.02 -7.41
N CYS A 114 -9.56 -15.68 -6.25
CA CYS A 114 -9.54 -15.03 -4.95
C CYS A 114 -8.23 -15.34 -4.21
N ILE A 115 -7.81 -14.41 -3.37
CA ILE A 115 -6.80 -14.67 -2.36
C ILE A 115 -7.43 -15.47 -1.23
N GLU A 116 -6.65 -16.36 -0.62
CA GLU A 116 -7.08 -17.23 0.48
C GLU A 116 -6.04 -17.26 1.59
N PHE A 117 -6.50 -17.38 2.81
CA PHE A 117 -5.69 -17.74 3.96
C PHE A 117 -6.27 -18.98 4.63
N GLU A 118 -5.47 -20.03 4.71
CA GLU A 118 -5.78 -21.26 5.43
C GLU A 118 -4.73 -21.48 6.52
N ARG A 119 -5.17 -21.53 7.76
CA ARG A 119 -4.29 -21.56 8.93
C ARG A 119 -3.32 -22.75 8.90
N GLN A 120 -3.81 -23.95 8.58
CA GLN A 120 -2.96 -25.15 8.54
C GLN A 120 -1.85 -25.04 7.49
N LYS A 121 -2.16 -24.49 6.32
CA LYS A 121 -1.16 -24.23 5.27
C LYS A 121 -0.16 -23.15 5.70
N ALA A 122 -0.64 -22.10 6.38
CA ALA A 122 0.24 -21.06 6.89
C ALA A 122 1.18 -21.57 8.00
N GLU A 123 0.68 -22.40 8.91
CA GLU A 123 1.49 -23.05 9.95
C GLU A 123 2.56 -23.99 9.36
N ALA A 124 2.27 -24.66 8.25
CA ALA A 124 3.23 -25.50 7.56
C ALA A 124 4.40 -24.72 6.90
N LEU A 125 4.22 -23.44 6.62
CA LEU A 125 5.30 -22.59 6.11
C LEU A 125 6.36 -22.25 7.19
N GLY A 126 6.03 -22.49 8.45
CA GLY A 126 6.91 -22.17 9.58
C GLY A 126 6.95 -20.69 9.94
N PRO A 127 7.76 -20.35 10.95
CA PRO A 127 7.94 -18.96 11.37
C PRO A 127 8.69 -18.15 10.33
N VAL A 128 8.35 -16.88 10.23
CA VAL A 128 9.10 -15.93 9.38
C VAL A 128 10.44 -15.63 10.04
N ASP A 129 11.51 -15.69 9.23
CA ASP A 129 12.84 -15.31 9.65
C ASP A 129 12.96 -13.80 9.78
N GLY A 130 13.65 -13.34 10.81
CA GLY A 130 13.94 -11.92 11.01
C GLY A 130 14.00 -11.51 12.48
N PRO A 131 14.32 -10.24 12.77
CA PRO A 131 14.44 -9.75 14.14
C PRO A 131 13.10 -9.80 14.86
N ARG A 132 13.09 -10.38 16.06
CA ARG A 132 11.91 -10.40 16.91
C ARG A 132 11.78 -9.06 17.64
N VAL A 133 10.68 -8.36 17.42
CA VAL A 133 10.36 -7.08 18.05
C VAL A 133 9.15 -7.27 18.94
N SER A 134 9.24 -6.82 20.22
CA SER A 134 8.10 -6.88 21.14
C SER A 134 7.02 -5.87 20.76
N ALA A 135 5.77 -6.12 21.17
CA ALA A 135 4.68 -5.17 20.97
C ALA A 135 5.01 -3.80 21.61
N ALA A 136 5.60 -3.77 22.80
CA ALA A 136 6.02 -2.54 23.47
C ALA A 136 7.06 -1.76 22.62
N GLN A 137 8.00 -2.46 21.98
CA GLN A 137 8.97 -1.80 21.13
C GLN A 137 8.32 -1.29 19.83
N LEU A 138 7.38 -2.03 19.26
CA LEU A 138 6.64 -1.56 18.07
C LEU A 138 5.85 -0.28 18.38
N TRP A 139 5.20 -0.18 19.52
CA TRP A 139 4.52 1.04 19.96
C TRP A 139 5.50 2.20 20.13
N LYS A 140 6.63 1.96 20.80
CA LYS A 140 7.67 2.98 20.97
C LYS A 140 8.24 3.47 19.62
N ASN A 141 8.38 2.56 18.65
CA ASN A 141 8.86 2.93 17.31
C ASN A 141 7.81 3.77 16.55
N LEU A 142 6.51 3.52 16.78
CA LEU A 142 5.42 4.29 16.17
C LEU A 142 5.33 5.72 16.72
N GLU A 143 5.68 5.93 17.99
CA GLU A 143 5.62 7.23 18.67
C GLU A 143 6.84 8.13 18.37
N HIS A 144 7.87 7.58 17.72
CA HIS A 144 9.13 8.29 17.42
C HIS A 144 8.97 9.23 16.22
#